data_da309ebb025640afe3b2ad52909f2d99
#
_entry.id   da309ebb025640afe3b2ad52909f2d99
#
_cell.length_a   1.000
_cell.length_b   1.000
_cell.length_c   1.000
_cell.angle_alpha   90.00
_cell.angle_beta   90.00
_cell.angle_gamma   90.00
#
_symmetry.space_group_name_H-M   'P 1'
#
loop_
_entity.id
_entity.type
_entity.pdbx_description
1 polymer ?
#
loop_
_entity_poly.entity_id
_entity_poly.type
_entity_poly.pdbx_seq_one_letter_code
_entity_poly.pdbx_strand_id
1 'polypeptide(L)'
;MNYYELTFTYTSPVETSIINDVLAAELGEIGFESFAENENGLQGYISDQLYNVKGLQDKLAEFPLENVDIHFTETLVESKDWNEEWEKNYFKPIRIGKDCIIRASFHEHEPGYAYNIIIDPKMAFGTGNHETTFLMISEILKLDLTSKELLDMGCGTAVLAILAHMKGAGRVVAIDIDEWAYNNALENIRLNNTNDIQVALGGAEQIPAFGTFDIVFALSLIHISEPTRLRR
;
A
#
# COMPACT_ATOMS: atom_id res chain seq x y z
N MET A 1 -8.72 8.36 -10.65
CA MET A 1 -10.01 9.06 -10.43
C MET A 1 -9.63 10.47 -9.99
N ASN A 2 -10.11 11.50 -10.69
CA ASN A 2 -9.81 12.87 -10.30
C ASN A 2 -10.75 13.33 -9.20
N TYR A 3 -10.32 14.32 -8.44
CA TYR A 3 -11.12 14.94 -7.38
C TYR A 3 -11.16 16.44 -7.56
N TYR A 4 -12.26 17.05 -7.13
CA TYR A 4 -12.31 18.48 -6.86
C TYR A 4 -12.03 18.72 -5.38
N GLU A 5 -11.07 19.59 -5.10
CA GLU A 5 -10.85 20.21 -3.80
C GLU A 5 -11.60 21.52 -3.75
N LEU A 6 -12.47 21.67 -2.80
CA LEU A 6 -13.19 22.92 -2.57
C LEU A 6 -12.77 23.50 -1.22
N THR A 7 -12.36 24.76 -1.26
CA THR A 7 -12.04 25.52 -0.04
C THR A 7 -13.20 26.46 0.25
N PHE A 8 -13.86 26.23 1.38
CA PHE A 8 -14.96 27.05 1.88
C PHE A 8 -14.46 28.04 2.91
N THR A 9 -14.88 29.30 2.77
CA THR A 9 -14.60 30.38 3.71
C THR A 9 -15.90 31.05 4.12
N TYR A 10 -15.98 31.56 5.35
CA TYR A 10 -17.21 32.11 5.89
C TYR A 10 -17.03 33.51 6.43
N THR A 11 -18.13 34.30 6.34
CA THR A 11 -18.30 35.50 7.14
C THR A 11 -19.55 35.31 8.01
N SER A 12 -19.36 35.20 9.33
CA SER A 12 -20.46 34.89 10.24
C SER A 12 -20.12 35.29 11.69
N PRO A 13 -21.10 35.62 12.52
CA PRO A 13 -20.94 35.74 13.98
C PRO A 13 -20.92 34.36 14.68
N VAL A 14 -21.24 33.25 13.98
CA VAL A 14 -21.23 31.87 14.50
C VAL A 14 -19.82 31.36 14.55
N GLU A 15 -19.49 30.57 15.54
CA GLU A 15 -18.18 29.95 15.71
C GLU A 15 -17.84 29.02 14.52
N THR A 16 -16.63 29.15 13.99
CA THR A 16 -16.18 28.44 12.76
C THR A 16 -16.28 26.93 12.90
N SER A 17 -16.00 26.35 14.08
CA SER A 17 -16.12 24.92 14.35
C SER A 17 -17.55 24.41 14.14
N ILE A 18 -18.55 25.17 14.59
CA ILE A 18 -19.97 24.81 14.42
C ILE A 18 -20.36 24.86 12.93
N ILE A 19 -19.88 25.86 12.21
CA ILE A 19 -20.12 25.97 10.77
C ILE A 19 -19.44 24.80 10.04
N ASN A 20 -18.21 24.43 10.40
CA ASN A 20 -17.49 23.31 9.82
C ASN A 20 -18.27 22.00 9.99
N ASP A 21 -18.73 21.69 11.20
CA ASP A 21 -19.48 20.47 11.49
C ASP A 21 -20.78 20.38 10.67
N VAL A 22 -21.55 21.46 10.63
CA VAL A 22 -22.80 21.49 9.88
C VAL A 22 -22.54 21.42 8.38
N LEU A 23 -21.55 22.18 7.88
CA LEU A 23 -21.23 22.20 6.46
C LEU A 23 -20.71 20.83 6.00
N ALA A 24 -19.86 20.16 6.79
CA ALA A 24 -19.40 18.81 6.47
C ALA A 24 -20.55 17.81 6.38
N ALA A 25 -21.52 17.90 7.27
CA ALA A 25 -22.71 17.04 7.24
C ALA A 25 -23.54 17.28 5.95
N GLU A 26 -23.83 18.54 5.63
CA GLU A 26 -24.61 18.91 4.45
C GLU A 26 -23.89 18.53 3.13
N LEU A 27 -22.58 18.72 3.05
CA LEU A 27 -21.77 18.35 1.89
C LEU A 27 -21.63 16.84 1.74
N GLY A 28 -21.57 16.11 2.83
CA GLY A 28 -21.57 14.64 2.82
C GLY A 28 -22.79 14.05 2.11
N GLU A 29 -23.98 14.68 2.25
CA GLU A 29 -25.20 14.24 1.57
C GLU A 29 -25.13 14.36 0.04
N ILE A 30 -24.31 15.23 -0.49
CA ILE A 30 -24.13 15.44 -1.94
C ILE A 30 -22.86 14.80 -2.50
N GLY A 31 -22.20 13.94 -1.71
CA GLY A 31 -21.13 13.05 -2.17
C GLY A 31 -19.71 13.52 -1.87
N PHE A 32 -19.52 14.49 -0.97
CA PHE A 32 -18.18 14.77 -0.46
C PHE A 32 -17.71 13.64 0.48
N GLU A 33 -16.47 13.20 0.31
CA GLU A 33 -15.94 11.98 0.96
C GLU A 33 -15.00 12.28 2.13
N SER A 34 -14.33 13.44 2.10
CA SER A 34 -13.39 13.82 3.16
C SER A 34 -13.33 15.33 3.36
N PHE A 35 -12.98 15.72 4.59
CA PHE A 35 -12.91 17.10 5.02
C PHE A 35 -11.65 17.37 5.81
N ALA A 36 -11.09 18.59 5.65
CA ALA A 36 -9.98 19.08 6.44
C ALA A 36 -10.28 20.51 6.90
N GLU A 37 -10.12 20.77 8.19
CA GLU A 37 -10.27 22.12 8.73
C GLU A 37 -9.03 22.97 8.43
N ASN A 38 -9.23 24.26 8.16
CA ASN A 38 -8.17 25.23 8.03
C ASN A 38 -8.48 26.48 8.88
N GLU A 39 -7.52 27.40 8.99
CA GLU A 39 -7.66 28.60 9.82
C GLU A 39 -8.87 29.49 9.49
N ASN A 40 -9.41 29.40 8.27
CA ASN A 40 -10.45 30.28 7.75
C ASN A 40 -11.72 29.53 7.33
N GLY A 41 -11.81 28.22 7.54
CA GLY A 41 -12.97 27.46 7.13
C GLY A 41 -12.73 25.97 6.95
N LEU A 42 -13.31 25.38 5.90
CA LEU A 42 -13.33 23.97 5.62
C LEU A 42 -12.81 23.66 4.21
N GLN A 43 -12.01 22.64 4.05
CA GLN A 43 -11.71 22.02 2.76
C GLN A 43 -12.51 20.74 2.62
N GLY A 44 -13.12 20.51 1.46
CA GLY A 44 -13.86 19.30 1.16
C GLY A 44 -13.43 18.70 -0.17
N TYR A 45 -13.46 17.37 -0.28
CA TYR A 45 -13.04 16.62 -1.46
C TYR A 45 -14.20 15.80 -2.00
N ILE A 46 -14.45 15.93 -3.31
CA ILE A 46 -15.50 15.19 -4.01
C ILE A 46 -14.95 14.64 -5.34
N SER A 47 -15.34 13.42 -5.68
CA SER A 47 -15.00 12.80 -6.97
C SER A 47 -15.51 13.63 -8.15
N ASP A 48 -14.72 13.73 -9.23
CA ASP A 48 -15.11 14.42 -10.48
C ASP A 48 -16.40 13.86 -11.09
N GLN A 49 -16.71 12.59 -10.82
CA GLN A 49 -17.95 11.96 -11.31
C GLN A 49 -19.21 12.38 -10.56
N LEU A 50 -19.05 12.78 -9.29
CA LEU A 50 -20.16 13.21 -8.43
C LEU A 50 -20.27 14.74 -8.34
N TYR A 51 -19.23 15.46 -8.70
CA TYR A 51 -19.20 16.92 -8.58
C TYR A 51 -20.24 17.60 -9.48
N ASN A 52 -21.12 18.34 -8.84
CA ASN A 52 -22.17 19.14 -9.50
C ASN A 52 -22.24 20.51 -8.85
N VAL A 53 -21.69 21.51 -9.53
CA VAL A 53 -21.64 22.89 -9.02
C VAL A 53 -23.03 23.47 -8.72
N LYS A 54 -24.05 23.12 -9.52
CA LYS A 54 -25.41 23.61 -9.29
C LYS A 54 -26.01 22.96 -8.04
N GLY A 55 -25.86 21.66 -7.87
CA GLY A 55 -26.31 20.96 -6.65
C GLY A 55 -25.64 21.49 -5.39
N LEU A 56 -24.35 21.83 -5.47
CA LEU A 56 -23.62 22.49 -4.38
C LEU A 56 -24.20 23.88 -4.07
N GLN A 57 -24.43 24.71 -5.10
CA GLN A 57 -25.00 26.07 -4.90
C GLN A 57 -26.40 26.01 -4.29
N ASP A 58 -27.25 25.08 -4.76
CA ASP A 58 -28.59 24.88 -4.21
C ASP A 58 -28.53 24.46 -2.74
N LYS A 59 -27.57 23.54 -2.39
CA LYS A 59 -27.36 23.09 -1.00
C LYS A 59 -26.87 24.21 -0.09
N LEU A 60 -25.95 25.06 -0.57
CA LEU A 60 -25.47 26.21 0.20
C LEU A 60 -26.52 27.30 0.37
N ALA A 61 -27.45 27.48 -0.60
CA ALA A 61 -28.54 28.41 -0.48
C ALA A 61 -29.58 28.00 0.58
N GLU A 62 -29.68 26.71 0.87
CA GLU A 62 -30.55 26.12 1.90
C GLU A 62 -29.81 25.85 3.22
N PHE A 63 -28.61 26.43 3.41
CA PHE A 63 -27.78 26.17 4.59
C PHE A 63 -28.52 26.49 5.89
N PRO A 64 -28.57 25.57 6.86
CA PRO A 64 -29.48 25.67 7.99
C PRO A 64 -29.12 26.71 9.05
N LEU A 65 -27.92 27.29 9.01
CA LEU A 65 -27.51 28.33 9.97
C LEU A 65 -27.79 29.73 9.39
N GLU A 66 -28.43 30.56 10.19
CA GLU A 66 -28.70 31.96 9.82
C GLU A 66 -27.44 32.85 9.97
N ASN A 67 -27.33 33.87 9.13
CA ASN A 67 -26.25 34.86 9.13
C ASN A 67 -24.85 34.23 8.87
N VAL A 68 -24.79 33.19 8.06
CA VAL A 68 -23.56 32.59 7.55
C VAL A 68 -23.47 32.86 6.05
N ASP A 69 -22.47 33.64 5.64
CA ASP A 69 -22.19 33.88 4.23
C ASP A 69 -21.00 32.97 3.83
N ILE A 70 -21.26 31.99 2.95
CA ILE A 70 -20.32 30.97 2.55
C ILE A 70 -19.84 31.25 1.13
N HIS A 71 -18.53 31.37 1.00
CA HIS A 71 -17.86 31.42 -0.30
C HIS A 71 -17.03 30.16 -0.50
N PHE A 72 -16.89 29.73 -1.75
CA PHE A 72 -16.00 28.62 -2.06
C PHE A 72 -15.17 28.90 -3.31
N THR A 73 -14.01 28.29 -3.36
CA THR A 73 -13.17 28.16 -4.54
C THR A 73 -12.97 26.68 -4.83
N GLU A 74 -12.88 26.33 -6.12
CA GLU A 74 -12.69 24.94 -6.56
C GLU A 74 -11.37 24.80 -7.30
N THR A 75 -10.71 23.68 -7.08
CA THR A 75 -9.48 23.29 -7.77
C THR A 75 -9.60 21.84 -8.21
N LEU A 76 -9.43 21.58 -9.51
CA LEU A 76 -9.32 20.19 -9.97
C LEU A 76 -7.98 19.62 -9.51
N VAL A 77 -8.05 18.65 -8.62
CA VAL A 77 -6.91 17.85 -8.22
C VAL A 77 -6.88 16.66 -9.18
N GLU A 78 -6.08 16.79 -10.24
CA GLU A 78 -5.78 15.63 -11.06
C GLU A 78 -5.23 14.55 -10.14
N SER A 79 -5.65 13.31 -10.36
CA SER A 79 -5.09 12.20 -9.60
C SER A 79 -3.60 12.10 -9.94
N LYS A 80 -2.81 12.92 -9.30
CA LYS A 80 -1.39 12.63 -9.13
C LYS A 80 -1.38 11.37 -8.30
N ASP A 81 -0.72 10.38 -8.82
CA ASP A 81 -0.39 9.22 -8.02
C ASP A 81 0.57 9.68 -6.91
N TRP A 82 -0.04 10.15 -5.80
CA TRP A 82 0.69 10.60 -4.62
C TRP A 82 1.60 9.49 -4.11
N ASN A 83 1.25 8.23 -4.41
CA ASN A 83 2.09 7.08 -4.13
C ASN A 83 3.33 7.12 -5.03
N GLU A 84 3.20 7.41 -6.32
CA GLU A 84 4.36 7.46 -7.23
C GLU A 84 5.34 8.57 -6.87
N GLU A 85 4.86 9.76 -6.49
CA GLU A 85 5.72 10.87 -6.08
C GLU A 85 6.34 10.63 -4.69
N TRP A 86 5.56 10.04 -3.76
CA TRP A 86 6.05 9.59 -2.47
C TRP A 86 7.06 8.46 -2.61
N GLU A 87 6.77 7.46 -3.41
CA GLU A 87 7.66 6.33 -3.71
C GLU A 87 9.00 6.80 -4.28
N LYS A 88 8.98 7.71 -5.26
CA LYS A 88 10.21 8.28 -5.86
C LYS A 88 11.05 9.08 -4.87
N ASN A 89 10.41 9.78 -3.94
CA ASN A 89 11.11 10.66 -3.01
C ASN A 89 11.55 9.97 -1.71
N TYR A 90 10.84 8.94 -1.27
CA TYR A 90 11.05 8.31 0.03
C TYR A 90 11.59 6.88 -0.04
N PHE A 91 11.34 6.13 -1.11
CA PHE A 91 11.92 4.80 -1.27
C PHE A 91 13.37 4.91 -1.76
N LYS A 92 14.31 4.66 -0.86
CA LYS A 92 15.74 4.63 -1.20
C LYS A 92 16.20 3.19 -1.36
N PRO A 93 17.19 2.92 -2.25
CA PRO A 93 17.79 1.58 -2.37
C PRO A 93 18.30 1.08 -1.02
N ILE A 94 17.90 -0.14 -0.66
CA ILE A 94 18.23 -0.78 0.61
C ILE A 94 19.37 -1.76 0.35
N ARG A 95 20.50 -1.53 0.99
CA ARG A 95 21.68 -2.37 0.86
C ARG A 95 21.79 -3.29 2.05
N ILE A 96 21.84 -4.60 1.80
CA ILE A 96 21.90 -5.64 2.82
C ILE A 96 23.23 -6.37 2.69
N GLY A 97 24.15 -6.04 3.59
CA GLY A 97 25.54 -6.47 3.48
C GLY A 97 26.18 -5.93 2.19
N LYS A 98 27.07 -6.76 1.61
CA LYS A 98 27.73 -6.46 0.32
C LYS A 98 27.14 -7.25 -0.85
N ASP A 99 26.20 -8.14 -0.55
CA ASP A 99 25.74 -9.15 -1.52
C ASP A 99 24.36 -8.88 -2.08
N CYS A 100 23.51 -8.09 -1.39
CA CYS A 100 22.14 -7.85 -1.81
C CYS A 100 21.78 -6.36 -1.79
N ILE A 101 21.08 -5.93 -2.83
CA ILE A 101 20.43 -4.62 -2.91
C ILE A 101 18.97 -4.80 -3.34
N ILE A 102 18.08 -4.07 -2.67
CA ILE A 102 16.67 -3.93 -3.07
C ILE A 102 16.48 -2.50 -3.54
N ARG A 103 15.90 -2.34 -4.70
CA ARG A 103 15.64 -1.04 -5.31
C ARG A 103 14.31 -1.06 -6.07
N ALA A 104 13.72 0.09 -6.31
CA ALA A 104 12.60 0.22 -7.22
C ALA A 104 13.05 0.21 -8.69
N SER A 105 12.12 -0.01 -9.61
CA SER A 105 12.38 -0.06 -11.06
C SER A 105 12.92 1.28 -11.61
N PHE A 106 12.53 2.39 -11.00
CA PHE A 106 12.98 3.75 -11.37
C PHE A 106 14.37 4.12 -10.85
N HIS A 107 14.98 3.30 -9.99
CA HIS A 107 16.36 3.52 -9.55
C HIS A 107 17.36 2.95 -10.55
N GLU A 108 18.47 3.64 -10.72
CA GLU A 108 19.58 3.14 -11.54
C GLU A 108 20.11 1.80 -10.99
N HIS A 109 20.58 0.97 -11.91
CA HIS A 109 21.22 -0.29 -11.54
C HIS A 109 22.58 -0.02 -10.87
N GLU A 110 22.74 -0.49 -9.63
CA GLU A 110 24.02 -0.46 -8.92
C GLU A 110 24.77 -1.77 -9.16
N PRO A 111 25.95 -1.74 -9.81
CA PRO A 111 26.75 -2.95 -10.01
C PRO A 111 27.45 -3.38 -8.71
N GLY A 112 27.84 -4.65 -8.64
CA GLY A 112 28.66 -5.18 -7.54
C GLY A 112 27.88 -6.00 -6.50
N TYR A 113 26.57 -6.07 -6.61
CA TYR A 113 25.74 -6.94 -5.76
C TYR A 113 25.43 -8.27 -6.47
N ALA A 114 25.58 -9.38 -5.76
CA ALA A 114 25.22 -10.69 -6.27
C ALA A 114 23.71 -10.82 -6.52
N TYR A 115 22.91 -10.19 -5.65
CA TYR A 115 21.45 -10.16 -5.75
C TYR A 115 20.97 -8.71 -5.86
N ASN A 116 20.46 -8.35 -7.03
CA ASN A 116 19.86 -7.05 -7.30
C ASN A 116 18.36 -7.27 -7.49
N ILE A 117 17.58 -6.97 -6.46
CA ILE A 117 16.15 -7.24 -6.41
C ILE A 117 15.39 -5.96 -6.70
N ILE A 118 14.45 -6.03 -7.64
CA ILE A 118 13.58 -4.91 -8.00
C ILE A 118 12.24 -5.11 -7.30
N ILE A 119 11.88 -4.17 -6.46
CA ILE A 119 10.59 -4.14 -5.77
C ILE A 119 9.97 -2.77 -6.01
N ASP A 120 8.87 -2.73 -6.73
CA ASP A 120 8.06 -1.52 -6.81
C ASP A 120 7.07 -1.53 -5.65
N PRO A 121 7.32 -0.68 -4.63
CA PRO A 121 6.51 -0.66 -3.43
C PRO A 121 5.15 -0.07 -3.77
N LYS A 122 4.12 -0.91 -3.78
CA LYS A 122 2.73 -0.48 -3.79
C LYS A 122 2.19 -0.56 -2.36
N MET A 123 0.90 -0.67 -2.18
CA MET A 123 0.25 -0.78 -0.88
C MET A 123 0.56 -2.12 -0.15
N ALA A 124 1.52 -2.91 -0.61
CA ALA A 124 1.88 -4.21 -0.04
C ALA A 124 3.03 -4.10 0.98
N PHE A 125 2.99 -4.94 2.01
CA PHE A 125 4.06 -5.08 2.99
C PHE A 125 5.27 -5.81 2.37
N GLY A 126 6.48 -5.53 2.87
CA GLY A 126 7.69 -6.27 2.45
C GLY A 126 8.60 -5.52 1.48
N THR A 127 8.54 -4.19 1.46
CA THR A 127 9.42 -3.34 0.63
C THR A 127 10.91 -3.45 0.98
N GLY A 128 11.26 -4.16 2.06
CA GLY A 128 12.63 -4.25 2.58
C GLY A 128 12.99 -3.14 3.57
N ASN A 129 12.19 -2.09 3.64
CA ASN A 129 12.45 -0.93 4.50
C ASN A 129 12.12 -1.19 5.99
N HIS A 130 11.41 -2.28 6.26
CA HIS A 130 11.10 -2.70 7.63
C HIS A 130 12.24 -3.54 8.20
N GLU A 131 12.63 -3.29 9.43
CA GLU A 131 13.76 -3.97 10.10
C GLU A 131 13.63 -5.50 10.07
N THR A 132 12.41 -6.03 10.19
CA THR A 132 12.16 -7.47 10.15
C THR A 132 12.45 -8.07 8.78
N THR A 133 12.07 -7.40 7.69
CA THR A 133 12.38 -7.84 6.32
C THR A 133 13.89 -7.80 6.08
N PHE A 134 14.56 -6.75 6.53
CA PHE A 134 16.03 -6.64 6.47
C PHE A 134 16.72 -7.80 7.19
N LEU A 135 16.28 -8.15 8.42
CA LEU A 135 16.83 -9.25 9.19
C LEU A 135 16.57 -10.59 8.50
N MET A 136 15.37 -10.83 8.01
CA MET A 136 15.04 -12.05 7.27
C MET A 136 15.93 -12.24 6.04
N ILE A 137 16.09 -11.19 5.24
CA ILE A 137 16.98 -11.24 4.07
C ILE A 137 18.43 -11.51 4.49
N SER A 138 18.89 -10.87 5.57
CA SER A 138 20.23 -11.10 6.11
C SER A 138 20.47 -12.56 6.53
N GLU A 139 19.45 -13.21 7.08
CA GLU A 139 19.54 -14.65 7.43
C GLU A 139 19.44 -15.52 6.18
N ILE A 140 18.52 -15.22 5.25
CA ILE A 140 18.38 -15.95 3.98
C ILE A 140 19.68 -15.93 3.18
N LEU A 141 20.42 -14.82 3.17
CA LEU A 141 21.72 -14.73 2.48
C LEU A 141 22.75 -15.74 2.99
N LYS A 142 22.66 -16.16 4.25
CA LYS A 142 23.57 -17.16 4.87
C LYS A 142 23.18 -18.61 4.56
N LEU A 143 21.93 -18.87 4.15
CA LEU A 143 21.44 -20.21 3.89
C LEU A 143 21.89 -20.73 2.52
N ASP A 144 22.13 -22.05 2.43
CA ASP A 144 22.17 -22.72 1.13
C ASP A 144 20.75 -23.18 0.75
N LEU A 145 20.23 -22.56 -0.30
CA LEU A 145 18.89 -22.83 -0.79
C LEU A 145 18.89 -23.68 -2.07
N THR A 146 20.06 -24.12 -2.52
CA THR A 146 20.18 -24.87 -3.77
C THR A 146 19.27 -26.09 -3.79
N SER A 147 18.40 -26.16 -4.78
CA SER A 147 17.41 -27.22 -5.00
C SER A 147 16.41 -27.44 -3.85
N LYS A 148 16.30 -26.53 -2.90
CA LYS A 148 15.32 -26.60 -1.81
C LYS A 148 13.93 -26.20 -2.29
N GLU A 149 12.92 -26.87 -1.73
CA GLU A 149 11.51 -26.49 -1.91
C GLU A 149 11.10 -25.49 -0.82
N LEU A 150 10.62 -24.33 -1.20
CA LEU A 150 10.42 -23.21 -0.31
C LEU A 150 9.00 -22.66 -0.39
N LEU A 151 8.44 -22.34 0.77
CA LEU A 151 7.19 -21.60 0.94
C LEU A 151 7.46 -20.23 1.57
N ASP A 152 6.94 -19.17 0.96
CA ASP A 152 6.87 -17.83 1.55
C ASP A 152 5.40 -17.54 1.89
N MET A 153 5.07 -17.62 3.18
CA MET A 153 3.70 -17.49 3.67
C MET A 153 3.46 -16.08 4.21
N GLY A 154 2.46 -15.40 3.66
CA GLY A 154 2.26 -13.95 3.82
C GLY A 154 3.34 -13.19 3.05
N CYS A 155 3.47 -13.48 1.76
CA CYS A 155 4.62 -13.09 0.95
C CYS A 155 4.70 -11.58 0.68
N GLY A 156 3.60 -10.83 0.80
CA GLY A 156 3.56 -9.40 0.52
C GLY A 156 4.08 -9.06 -0.87
N THR A 157 5.19 -8.33 -0.94
CA THR A 157 5.88 -8.00 -2.19
C THR A 157 6.59 -9.18 -2.85
N ALA A 158 6.62 -10.35 -2.23
CA ALA A 158 7.38 -11.54 -2.59
C ALA A 158 8.92 -11.37 -2.56
N VAL A 159 9.45 -10.38 -1.88
CA VAL A 159 10.90 -10.12 -1.84
C VAL A 159 11.72 -11.32 -1.33
N LEU A 160 11.19 -12.07 -0.34
CA LEU A 160 11.88 -13.25 0.21
C LEU A 160 11.84 -14.41 -0.78
N ALA A 161 10.70 -14.63 -1.42
CA ALA A 161 10.54 -15.64 -2.48
C ALA A 161 11.48 -15.37 -3.67
N ILE A 162 11.56 -14.10 -4.11
CA ILE A 162 12.43 -13.67 -5.22
C ILE A 162 13.90 -13.93 -4.84
N LEU A 163 14.33 -13.53 -3.64
CA LEU A 163 15.70 -13.81 -3.18
C LEU A 163 15.98 -15.31 -3.12
N ALA A 164 15.05 -16.12 -2.62
CA ALA A 164 15.21 -17.56 -2.54
C ALA A 164 15.39 -18.19 -3.93
N HIS A 165 14.59 -17.77 -4.90
CA HIS A 165 14.70 -18.20 -6.29
C HIS A 165 16.07 -17.82 -6.88
N MET A 166 16.51 -16.56 -6.70
CA MET A 166 17.83 -16.11 -7.16
C MET A 166 18.99 -16.87 -6.51
N LYS A 167 18.81 -17.39 -5.30
CA LYS A 167 19.78 -18.26 -4.60
C LYS A 167 19.73 -19.72 -5.04
N GLY A 168 18.94 -20.07 -6.05
CA GLY A 168 18.88 -21.39 -6.64
C GLY A 168 17.92 -22.36 -5.94
N ALA A 169 16.90 -21.88 -5.24
CA ALA A 169 15.83 -22.73 -4.76
C ALA A 169 15.19 -23.49 -5.93
N GLY A 170 14.87 -24.77 -5.73
CA GLY A 170 14.36 -25.64 -6.78
C GLY A 170 12.90 -25.35 -7.11
N ARG A 171 12.08 -25.13 -6.10
CA ARG A 171 10.69 -24.73 -6.22
C ARG A 171 10.38 -23.67 -5.16
N VAL A 172 9.73 -22.60 -5.58
CA VAL A 172 9.31 -21.54 -4.66
C VAL A 172 7.81 -21.30 -4.84
N VAL A 173 7.09 -21.31 -3.73
CA VAL A 173 5.66 -20.98 -3.65
C VAL A 173 5.51 -19.79 -2.73
N ALA A 174 4.75 -18.79 -3.15
CA ALA A 174 4.44 -17.59 -2.40
C ALA A 174 2.91 -17.49 -2.22
N ILE A 175 2.44 -17.33 -0.98
CA ILE A 175 1.01 -17.28 -0.67
C ILE A 175 0.73 -16.00 0.11
N ASP A 176 -0.31 -15.27 -0.28
CA ASP A 176 -0.82 -14.15 0.50
C ASP A 176 -2.35 -14.15 0.49
N ILE A 177 -2.95 -13.72 1.60
CA ILE A 177 -4.41 -13.62 1.74
C ILE A 177 -4.95 -12.32 1.15
N ASP A 178 -4.11 -11.32 1.01
CA ASP A 178 -4.45 -10.00 0.51
C ASP A 178 -4.33 -9.98 -1.03
N GLU A 179 -5.39 -9.59 -1.72
CA GLU A 179 -5.43 -9.51 -3.19
C GLU A 179 -4.45 -8.45 -3.74
N TRP A 180 -4.24 -7.35 -3.02
CA TRP A 180 -3.27 -6.32 -3.41
C TRP A 180 -1.83 -6.86 -3.31
N ALA A 181 -1.52 -7.56 -2.23
CA ALA A 181 -0.23 -8.22 -2.04
C ALA A 181 0.01 -9.28 -3.12
N TYR A 182 -0.98 -10.13 -3.41
CA TYR A 182 -0.93 -11.12 -4.48
C TYR A 182 -0.61 -10.50 -5.85
N ASN A 183 -1.32 -9.43 -6.23
CA ASN A 183 -1.10 -8.76 -7.50
C ASN A 183 0.27 -8.07 -7.57
N ASN A 184 0.71 -7.44 -6.46
CA ASN A 184 2.03 -6.82 -6.38
C ASN A 184 3.16 -7.87 -6.42
N ALA A 185 2.99 -9.03 -5.77
CA ALA A 185 3.92 -10.15 -5.86
C ALA A 185 4.12 -10.62 -7.30
N LEU A 186 3.04 -10.81 -8.06
CA LEU A 186 3.10 -11.19 -9.48
C LEU A 186 3.87 -10.18 -10.33
N GLU A 187 3.69 -8.90 -10.06
CA GLU A 187 4.39 -7.82 -10.77
C GLU A 187 5.88 -7.82 -10.44
N ASN A 188 6.25 -7.86 -9.16
CA ASN A 188 7.64 -7.90 -8.73
C ASN A 188 8.37 -9.15 -9.24
N ILE A 189 7.71 -10.31 -9.28
CA ILE A 189 8.23 -11.56 -9.86
C ILE A 189 8.60 -11.35 -11.33
N ARG A 190 7.73 -10.68 -12.11
CA ARG A 190 8.01 -10.35 -13.52
C ARG A 190 9.17 -9.38 -13.67
N LEU A 191 9.24 -8.32 -12.85
CA LEU A 191 10.33 -7.34 -12.85
C LEU A 191 11.70 -7.98 -12.59
N ASN A 192 11.74 -9.06 -11.82
CA ASN A 192 12.96 -9.80 -11.49
C ASN A 192 13.23 -11.00 -12.41
N ASN A 193 12.38 -11.26 -13.41
CA ASN A 193 12.48 -12.43 -14.29
C ASN A 193 12.47 -13.78 -13.55
N THR A 194 11.76 -13.86 -12.43
CA THR A 194 11.65 -15.07 -11.59
C THR A 194 10.28 -15.74 -11.78
N ASN A 195 9.82 -15.88 -13.03
CA ASN A 195 8.46 -16.30 -13.39
C ASN A 195 8.13 -17.76 -12.99
N ASP A 196 9.11 -18.54 -12.56
CA ASP A 196 8.93 -19.91 -12.07
C ASP A 196 8.39 -19.95 -10.62
N ILE A 197 8.34 -18.80 -9.93
CA ILE A 197 7.72 -18.70 -8.61
C ILE A 197 6.21 -18.83 -8.76
N GLN A 198 5.59 -19.77 -8.05
CA GLN A 198 4.15 -19.99 -8.03
C GLN A 198 3.52 -19.08 -6.97
N VAL A 199 2.56 -18.27 -7.35
CA VAL A 199 1.85 -17.38 -6.42
C VAL A 199 0.41 -17.84 -6.27
N ALA A 200 -0.10 -17.89 -5.03
CA ALA A 200 -1.48 -18.22 -4.73
C ALA A 200 -2.12 -17.17 -3.81
N LEU A 201 -3.37 -16.85 -4.10
CA LEU A 201 -4.22 -16.02 -3.25
C LEU A 201 -4.94 -16.92 -2.24
N GLY A 202 -4.77 -16.66 -0.94
CA GLY A 202 -5.42 -17.41 0.14
C GLY A 202 -4.54 -17.54 1.37
N GLY A 203 -4.99 -18.37 2.32
CA GLY A 203 -4.29 -18.64 3.57
C GLY A 203 -3.65 -20.03 3.60
N ALA A 204 -3.46 -20.55 4.81
CA ALA A 204 -2.82 -21.86 5.04
C ALA A 204 -3.58 -23.05 4.39
N GLU A 205 -4.85 -22.87 4.07
CA GLU A 205 -5.68 -23.86 3.36
C GLU A 205 -5.18 -24.14 1.94
N GLN A 206 -4.36 -23.26 1.36
CA GLN A 206 -3.76 -23.44 0.04
C GLN A 206 -2.55 -24.39 0.07
N ILE A 207 -1.86 -24.50 1.22
CA ILE A 207 -0.62 -25.27 1.34
C ILE A 207 -0.75 -26.70 0.86
N PRO A 208 -1.81 -27.47 1.18
CA PRO A 208 -1.94 -28.87 0.74
C PRO A 208 -1.92 -29.06 -0.78
N ALA A 209 -2.32 -28.05 -1.56
CA ALA A 209 -2.29 -28.12 -3.02
C ALA A 209 -0.86 -28.13 -3.59
N PHE A 210 0.12 -27.66 -2.81
CA PHE A 210 1.53 -27.54 -3.22
C PHE A 210 2.43 -28.63 -2.62
N GLY A 211 1.92 -29.49 -1.72
CA GLY A 211 2.68 -30.57 -1.11
C GLY A 211 3.54 -30.13 0.07
N THR A 212 4.77 -30.65 0.15
CA THR A 212 5.70 -30.41 1.27
C THR A 212 6.80 -29.43 0.88
N PHE A 213 7.42 -28.82 1.89
CA PHE A 213 8.50 -27.85 1.71
C PHE A 213 9.65 -28.15 2.65
N ASP A 214 10.88 -27.89 2.20
CA ASP A 214 12.08 -27.99 3.03
C ASP A 214 12.19 -26.78 3.99
N ILE A 215 11.76 -25.61 3.51
CA ILE A 215 11.89 -24.34 4.23
C ILE A 215 10.58 -23.54 4.10
N VAL A 216 10.16 -22.94 5.20
CA VAL A 216 9.00 -22.04 5.24
C VAL A 216 9.47 -20.69 5.79
N PHE A 217 9.24 -19.63 5.02
CA PHE A 217 9.32 -18.27 5.50
C PHE A 217 7.94 -17.83 5.95
N ALA A 218 7.86 -17.17 7.11
CA ALA A 218 6.60 -16.74 7.70
C ALA A 218 6.84 -15.45 8.51
N LEU A 219 6.97 -14.32 7.81
CA LEU A 219 7.29 -13.04 8.46
C LEU A 219 6.04 -12.32 8.99
N SER A 220 4.87 -12.53 8.39
CA SER A 220 3.64 -11.77 8.67
C SER A 220 2.56 -12.58 9.42
N LEU A 221 2.91 -13.54 10.29
CA LEU A 221 1.94 -14.42 10.93
C LEU A 221 1.55 -14.01 12.34
N ILE A 222 1.20 -12.76 12.59
CA ILE A 222 0.68 -12.32 13.90
C ILE A 222 -0.65 -13.03 14.26
N HIS A 223 -1.39 -13.52 13.29
CA HIS A 223 -2.72 -14.12 13.51
C HIS A 223 -2.80 -15.65 13.39
N ILE A 224 -1.73 -16.35 13.02
CA ILE A 224 -1.78 -17.80 12.78
C ILE A 224 -0.97 -18.61 13.82
N SER A 225 -0.21 -17.97 14.67
CA SER A 225 0.65 -18.64 15.65
C SER A 225 -0.01 -18.78 17.03
N GLU A 226 -1.29 -19.21 17.12
CA GLU A 226 -1.68 -19.91 18.33
C GLU A 226 -1.07 -21.31 18.27
N PRO A 227 -0.14 -21.65 19.19
CA PRO A 227 0.35 -23.02 19.25
C PRO A 227 -0.85 -23.92 19.52
N THR A 228 -1.16 -24.80 18.58
CA THR A 228 -2.16 -25.84 18.76
C THR A 228 -1.77 -26.60 20.03
N ARG A 229 -2.43 -26.31 21.13
CA ARG A 229 -2.29 -27.11 22.34
C ARG A 229 -2.71 -28.51 21.97
N LEU A 230 -1.74 -29.40 21.81
CA LEU A 230 -1.97 -30.83 21.82
C LEU A 230 -2.70 -31.15 23.13
N ARG A 231 -4.01 -31.36 23.05
CA ARG A 231 -4.78 -31.96 24.14
C ARG A 231 -4.21 -33.39 24.31
N ARG A 232 -3.53 -33.60 25.44
CA ARG A 232 -3.24 -34.92 25.94
C ARG A 232 -4.52 -35.56 26.41
#